data_373cbf6fbccd33482db1f1cfbd67aea7
#
_entry.id   373cbf6fbccd33482db1f1cfbd67aea7
#
_cell.length_a   1.000
_cell.length_b   1.000
_cell.length_c   1.000
_cell.angle_alpha   90.00
_cell.angle_beta   90.00
_cell.angle_gamma   90.00
#
_symmetry.space_group_name_H-M   'P 1'
#
loop_
_entity.id
_entity.type
_entity.pdbx_description
1 polymer ?
#
loop_
_entity_poly.entity_id
_entity_poly.type
_entity_poly.pdbx_seq_one_letter_code
_entity_poly.pdbx_strand_id
1 'polypeptide(L)'
;MPKNPEIKKVLVLGSGPIVIGQAAEFDYAGTQACRSLKEEGIEVVLLNSNPATIMTDKDIADRVYIEPLTVEVVEQLILKEKPDSILPTLGGQAGLNLAMELEDAGFLEKHNVRLIGTTALLLKSKKTVKCLKRPWKRSASQLLLLTL
;
A
#
# COMPACT_ATOMS: atom_id res chain seq x y z
N MET A 1 -3.65 20.96 1.20
CA MET A 1 -3.73 20.67 -0.25
C MET A 1 -5.20 20.53 -0.62
N PRO A 2 -5.64 20.98 -1.78
CA PRO A 2 -7.03 20.80 -2.16
C PRO A 2 -7.32 19.30 -2.38
N LYS A 3 -8.48 18.86 -1.88
CA LYS A 3 -9.00 17.51 -2.09
C LYS A 3 -9.08 17.19 -3.59
N ASN A 4 -8.61 16.00 -3.98
CA ASN A 4 -8.85 15.54 -5.35
C ASN A 4 -10.32 15.12 -5.51
N PRO A 5 -11.13 15.84 -6.30
CA PRO A 5 -12.56 15.57 -6.44
C PRO A 5 -12.86 14.24 -7.13
N GLU A 6 -11.88 13.63 -7.77
CA GLU A 6 -12.03 12.36 -8.48
C GLU A 6 -11.99 11.14 -7.54
N ILE A 7 -11.46 11.31 -6.32
CA ILE A 7 -11.35 10.24 -5.34
C ILE A 7 -12.53 10.31 -4.37
N LYS A 8 -13.40 9.32 -4.41
CA LYS A 8 -14.59 9.21 -3.55
C LYS A 8 -14.50 8.02 -2.61
N LYS A 9 -13.90 6.92 -3.06
CA LYS A 9 -13.81 5.67 -2.32
C LYS A 9 -12.41 5.05 -2.45
N VAL A 10 -11.78 4.76 -1.33
CA VAL A 10 -10.41 4.23 -1.26
C VAL A 10 -10.41 2.87 -0.57
N LEU A 11 -9.77 1.88 -1.21
CA LEU A 11 -9.45 0.60 -0.59
C LEU A 11 -8.06 0.69 0.05
N VAL A 12 -8.00 0.58 1.37
CA VAL A 12 -6.77 0.56 2.15
C VAL A 12 -6.37 -0.89 2.42
N LEU A 13 -5.15 -1.26 2.04
CA LEU A 13 -4.58 -2.57 2.35
C LEU A 13 -3.83 -2.50 3.67
N GLY A 14 -4.24 -3.29 4.64
CA GLY A 14 -3.57 -3.42 5.94
C GLY A 14 -2.31 -4.26 5.87
N SER A 15 -1.55 -4.29 6.98
CA SER A 15 -0.24 -4.93 7.06
C SER A 15 -0.27 -6.46 7.15
N GLY A 16 -1.45 -7.05 7.30
CA GLY A 16 -1.57 -8.50 7.49
C GLY A 16 -1.22 -8.96 8.91
N PRO A 17 -0.82 -10.23 9.08
CA PRO A 17 -0.47 -10.75 10.40
C PRO A 17 0.74 -10.03 10.98
N ILE A 18 0.66 -9.69 12.25
CA ILE A 18 1.68 -8.91 12.97
C ILE A 18 2.96 -9.74 13.15
N VAL A 19 4.05 -9.25 12.61
CA VAL A 19 5.40 -9.67 13.03
C VAL A 19 5.81 -8.76 14.19
N ILE A 20 6.15 -9.36 15.33
CA ILE A 20 6.55 -8.62 16.54
C ILE A 20 7.68 -7.64 16.21
N GLY A 21 7.46 -6.34 16.46
CA GLY A 21 8.42 -5.26 16.25
C GLY A 21 8.14 -4.32 15.07
N GLN A 22 7.37 -4.74 14.06
CA GLN A 22 7.00 -3.90 12.91
C GLN A 22 5.52 -3.46 12.92
N ALA A 23 4.71 -4.14 13.68
CA ALA A 23 3.26 -4.04 13.63
C ALA A 23 2.67 -2.74 14.16
N ALA A 24 3.21 -2.22 15.25
CA ALA A 24 2.65 -1.04 15.89
C ALA A 24 2.75 0.22 15.02
N GLU A 25 3.82 0.36 14.25
CA GLU A 25 4.03 1.49 13.36
C GLU A 25 3.02 1.47 12.19
N PHE A 26 2.84 0.31 11.57
CA PHE A 26 1.89 0.16 10.45
C PHE A 26 0.43 0.30 10.90
N ASP A 27 0.08 -0.20 12.08
CA ASP A 27 -1.26 -0.07 12.63
C ASP A 27 -1.61 1.40 12.92
N TYR A 28 -0.70 2.14 13.52
CA TYR A 28 -0.89 3.55 13.80
C TYR A 28 -0.97 4.37 12.50
N ALA A 29 -0.03 4.18 11.59
CA ALA A 29 -0.01 4.87 10.31
C ALA A 29 -1.28 4.59 9.48
N GLY A 30 -1.72 3.34 9.45
CA GLY A 30 -2.95 2.93 8.78
C GLY A 30 -4.19 3.56 9.39
N THR A 31 -4.28 3.59 10.71
CA THR A 31 -5.39 4.25 11.43
C THR A 31 -5.44 5.74 11.13
N GLN A 32 -4.30 6.42 11.16
CA GLN A 32 -4.23 7.85 10.86
C GLN A 32 -4.60 8.16 9.41
N ALA A 33 -4.16 7.34 8.47
CA ALA A 33 -4.53 7.50 7.07
C ALA A 33 -6.05 7.30 6.84
N CYS A 34 -6.65 6.29 7.46
CA CYS A 34 -8.10 6.08 7.39
C CYS A 34 -8.87 7.27 7.95
N ARG A 35 -8.44 7.81 9.11
CA ARG A 35 -9.03 9.02 9.69
C ARG A 35 -8.90 10.24 8.78
N SER A 36 -7.72 10.50 8.26
CA SER A 36 -7.49 11.62 7.34
C SER A 36 -8.35 11.51 6.08
N LEU A 37 -8.51 10.32 5.51
CA LEU A 37 -9.38 10.09 4.36
C LEU A 37 -10.86 10.35 4.72
N LYS A 38 -11.31 9.93 5.90
CA LYS A 38 -12.68 10.20 6.38
C LYS A 38 -12.92 11.70 6.64
N GLU A 39 -11.97 12.40 7.22
CA GLU A 39 -12.02 13.85 7.43
C GLU A 39 -12.16 14.61 6.11
N GLU A 40 -11.52 14.11 5.04
CA GLU A 40 -11.69 14.63 3.67
C GLU A 40 -13.04 14.22 3.03
N GLY A 41 -13.86 13.44 3.72
CA GLY A 41 -15.15 12.95 3.22
C GLY A 41 -15.02 11.89 2.14
N ILE A 42 -13.97 11.06 2.19
CA ILE A 42 -13.73 9.92 1.31
C ILE A 42 -14.21 8.66 2.02
N GLU A 43 -14.97 7.81 1.33
CA GLU A 43 -15.38 6.51 1.85
C GLU A 43 -14.17 5.56 1.94
N VAL A 44 -13.92 4.99 3.11
CA VAL A 44 -12.77 4.14 3.37
C VAL A 44 -13.22 2.69 3.53
N VAL A 45 -12.68 1.83 2.67
CA VAL A 45 -12.80 0.38 2.78
C VAL A 45 -11.45 -0.18 3.22
N LEU A 46 -11.41 -0.87 4.34
CA LEU A 46 -10.19 -1.48 4.87
C LEU A 46 -10.20 -2.98 4.67
N LEU A 47 -9.12 -3.52 4.13
CA LEU A 47 -8.84 -4.96 4.10
C LEU A 47 -7.63 -5.25 4.99
N ASN A 48 -7.81 -6.10 5.99
CA ASN A 48 -6.73 -6.57 6.85
C ASN A 48 -6.98 -8.03 7.24
N SER A 49 -5.94 -8.84 7.28
CA SER A 49 -6.06 -10.25 7.72
C SER A 49 -5.99 -10.42 9.23
N ASN A 50 -5.62 -9.39 9.99
CA ASN A 50 -5.52 -9.45 11.43
C ASN A 50 -6.76 -8.83 12.11
N PRO A 51 -7.56 -9.60 12.84
CA PRO A 51 -8.72 -9.06 13.55
C PRO A 51 -8.36 -8.28 14.84
N ALA A 52 -7.12 -8.41 15.33
CA ALA A 52 -6.69 -7.88 16.63
C ALA A 52 -6.01 -6.50 16.52
N THR A 53 -6.16 -5.79 15.41
CA THR A 53 -5.58 -4.47 15.22
C THR A 53 -6.57 -3.35 15.51
N ILE A 54 -6.07 -2.18 15.93
CA ILE A 54 -6.90 -0.97 16.07
C ILE A 54 -7.48 -0.50 14.74
N MET A 55 -6.84 -0.84 13.60
CA MET A 55 -7.33 -0.51 12.26
C MET A 55 -8.68 -1.14 11.94
N THR A 56 -9.00 -2.30 12.52
CA THR A 56 -10.25 -3.02 12.28
C THR A 56 -11.42 -2.53 13.13
N ASP A 57 -11.21 -1.48 13.90
CA ASP A 57 -12.28 -0.85 14.66
C ASP A 57 -13.29 -0.17 13.71
N LYS A 58 -14.57 -0.34 14.01
CA LYS A 58 -15.69 0.16 13.18
C LYS A 58 -15.72 1.67 13.02
N ASP A 59 -15.08 2.41 13.94
CA ASP A 59 -15.03 3.86 13.90
C ASP A 59 -13.94 4.38 12.95
N ILE A 60 -13.00 3.54 12.54
CA ILE A 60 -11.83 3.94 11.75
C ILE A 60 -12.10 3.90 10.26
N ALA A 61 -12.76 2.86 9.77
CA ALA A 61 -13.15 2.73 8.37
C ALA A 61 -14.66 2.57 8.23
N ASP A 62 -15.22 2.96 7.09
CA ASP A 62 -16.64 2.83 6.81
C ASP A 62 -17.03 1.36 6.61
N ARG A 63 -16.11 0.58 6.03
CA ARG A 63 -16.24 -0.87 5.88
C ARG A 63 -14.92 -1.54 6.18
N VAL A 64 -14.98 -2.61 6.98
CA VAL A 64 -13.83 -3.42 7.37
C VAL A 64 -14.03 -4.83 6.90
N TYR A 65 -13.08 -5.36 6.15
CA TYR A 65 -13.03 -6.75 5.71
C TYR A 65 -11.86 -7.44 6.39
N ILE A 66 -12.14 -8.51 7.09
CA ILE A 66 -11.14 -9.34 7.77
C ILE A 66 -10.99 -10.62 6.94
N GLU A 67 -10.15 -10.53 5.94
CA GLU A 67 -9.92 -11.58 4.95
C GLU A 67 -8.42 -11.71 4.65
N PRO A 68 -7.96 -12.86 4.14
CA PRO A 68 -6.57 -13.03 3.73
C PRO A 68 -6.15 -12.00 2.68
N LEU A 69 -4.92 -11.52 2.77
CA LEU A 69 -4.34 -10.60 1.78
C LEU A 69 -3.85 -11.39 0.56
N THR A 70 -4.79 -11.83 -0.28
CA THR A 70 -4.51 -12.53 -1.54
C THR A 70 -5.06 -11.74 -2.72
N VAL A 71 -4.53 -12.02 -3.90
CA VAL A 71 -4.95 -11.33 -5.14
C VAL A 71 -6.43 -11.55 -5.40
N GLU A 72 -6.90 -12.81 -5.24
CA GLU A 72 -8.30 -13.19 -5.48
C GLU A 72 -9.27 -12.43 -4.57
N VAL A 73 -8.93 -12.27 -3.28
CA VAL A 73 -9.77 -11.53 -2.32
C VAL A 73 -9.81 -10.05 -2.69
N VAL A 74 -8.66 -9.46 -3.04
CA VAL A 74 -8.62 -8.04 -3.44
C VAL A 74 -9.40 -7.81 -4.73
N GLU A 75 -9.30 -8.71 -5.70
CA GLU A 75 -10.09 -8.65 -6.94
C GLU A 75 -11.60 -8.70 -6.65
N GLN A 76 -12.04 -9.63 -5.80
CA GLN A 76 -13.44 -9.73 -5.40
C GLN A 76 -13.93 -8.47 -4.69
N LEU A 77 -13.10 -7.88 -3.82
CA LEU A 77 -13.43 -6.63 -3.14
C LEU A 77 -13.51 -5.45 -4.10
N ILE A 78 -12.61 -5.36 -5.08
CA ILE A 78 -12.67 -4.33 -6.11
C ILE A 78 -13.96 -4.45 -6.92
N LEU A 79 -14.37 -5.64 -7.29
CA LEU A 79 -15.62 -5.88 -8.03
C LEU A 79 -16.87 -5.54 -7.20
N LYS A 80 -16.84 -5.85 -5.90
CA LYS A 80 -17.95 -5.63 -4.98
C LYS A 80 -18.10 -4.18 -4.58
N GLU A 81 -17.00 -3.56 -4.14
CA GLU A 81 -16.98 -2.22 -3.56
C GLU A 81 -16.76 -1.12 -4.59
N LYS A 82 -16.15 -1.45 -5.74
CA LYS A 82 -15.81 -0.52 -6.83
C LYS A 82 -15.09 0.73 -6.33
N PRO A 83 -13.94 0.57 -5.66
CA PRO A 83 -13.16 1.72 -5.20
C PRO A 83 -12.56 2.45 -6.39
N ASP A 84 -12.40 3.78 -6.26
CA ASP A 84 -11.73 4.60 -7.26
C ASP A 84 -10.20 4.44 -7.18
N SER A 85 -9.73 4.09 -5.97
CA SER A 85 -8.29 4.03 -5.70
C SER A 85 -7.93 2.98 -4.63
N ILE A 86 -6.68 2.52 -4.68
CA ILE A 86 -6.09 1.61 -3.70
C ILE A 86 -4.89 2.28 -3.03
N LEU A 87 -4.80 2.15 -1.71
CA LEU A 87 -3.67 2.60 -0.90
C LEU A 87 -2.92 1.39 -0.32
N PRO A 88 -1.87 0.89 -1.00
CA PRO A 88 -1.15 -0.31 -0.58
C PRO A 88 0.00 -0.04 0.39
N THR A 89 0.48 1.21 0.49
CA THR A 89 1.70 1.58 1.21
C THR A 89 1.66 1.26 2.70
N LEU A 90 0.47 1.26 3.29
CA LEU A 90 0.25 0.97 4.71
C LEU A 90 0.24 -0.52 5.02
N GLY A 91 0.14 -1.36 4.00
CA GLY A 91 0.23 -2.81 4.10
C GLY A 91 1.66 -3.36 4.11
N GLY A 92 2.66 -2.48 4.18
CA GLY A 92 4.06 -2.88 4.10
C GLY A 92 4.40 -3.61 2.81
N GLN A 93 5.35 -4.53 2.87
CA GLN A 93 5.82 -5.26 1.69
C GLN A 93 4.73 -6.17 1.09
N ALA A 94 3.86 -6.73 1.93
CA ALA A 94 2.75 -7.58 1.47
C ALA A 94 1.74 -6.79 0.62
N GLY A 95 1.31 -5.62 1.10
CA GLY A 95 0.41 -4.74 0.35
C GLY A 95 1.01 -4.24 -0.97
N LEU A 96 2.31 -3.90 -0.96
CA LEU A 96 3.02 -3.48 -2.16
C LEU A 96 3.16 -4.61 -3.19
N ASN A 97 3.44 -5.83 -2.76
CA ASN A 97 3.52 -6.99 -3.65
C ASN A 97 2.16 -7.28 -4.31
N LEU A 98 1.07 -7.27 -3.52
CA LEU A 98 -0.28 -7.42 -4.05
C LEU A 98 -0.63 -6.34 -5.09
N ALA A 99 -0.30 -5.09 -4.80
CA ALA A 99 -0.52 -4.00 -5.76
C ALA A 99 0.26 -4.21 -7.06
N MET A 100 1.48 -4.72 -6.99
CA MET A 100 2.28 -5.05 -8.18
C MET A 100 1.66 -6.19 -9.00
N GLU A 101 1.21 -7.26 -8.35
CA GLU A 101 0.58 -8.40 -9.02
C GLU A 101 -0.71 -7.98 -9.72
N LEU A 102 -1.54 -7.15 -9.08
CA LEU A 102 -2.75 -6.59 -9.67
C LEU A 102 -2.47 -5.65 -10.86
N GLU A 103 -1.40 -4.86 -10.77
CA GLU A 103 -0.95 -3.98 -11.86
C GLU A 103 -0.41 -4.79 -13.04
N ASP A 104 0.43 -5.79 -12.78
CA ASP A 104 1.01 -6.65 -13.84
C ASP A 104 -0.06 -7.52 -14.52
N ALA A 105 -1.13 -7.88 -13.80
CA ALA A 105 -2.30 -8.53 -14.37
C ALA A 105 -3.20 -7.59 -15.20
N GLY A 106 -2.94 -6.27 -15.16
CA GLY A 106 -3.77 -5.26 -15.84
C GLY A 106 -5.17 -5.09 -15.24
N PHE A 107 -5.39 -5.64 -14.04
CA PHE A 107 -6.70 -5.64 -13.38
C PHE A 107 -7.10 -4.23 -12.93
N LEU A 108 -6.15 -3.45 -12.45
CA LEU A 108 -6.38 -2.08 -11.98
C LEU A 108 -6.81 -1.15 -13.13
N GLU A 109 -6.14 -1.25 -14.28
CA GLU A 109 -6.49 -0.47 -15.48
C GLU A 109 -7.89 -0.85 -16.01
N LYS A 110 -8.20 -2.15 -16.02
CA LYS A 110 -9.49 -2.66 -16.48
C LYS A 110 -10.67 -2.12 -15.68
N HIS A 111 -10.47 -1.87 -14.39
CA HIS A 111 -11.51 -1.39 -13.48
C HIS A 111 -11.38 0.10 -13.12
N ASN A 112 -10.48 0.84 -13.79
CA ASN A 112 -10.19 2.26 -13.53
C ASN A 112 -9.82 2.56 -12.07
N VAL A 113 -9.09 1.66 -11.44
CA VAL A 113 -8.63 1.82 -10.05
C VAL A 113 -7.22 2.40 -10.06
N ARG A 114 -7.02 3.50 -9.34
CA ARG A 114 -5.72 4.19 -9.25
C ARG A 114 -4.93 3.73 -8.02
N LEU A 115 -3.61 3.65 -8.15
CA LEU A 115 -2.72 3.49 -7.01
C LEU A 115 -2.42 4.84 -6.36
N ILE A 116 -2.65 4.94 -5.05
CA ILE A 116 -2.31 6.12 -4.24
C ILE A 116 -1.09 5.80 -3.37
N GLY A 117 -0.26 6.82 -3.11
CA GLY A 117 0.92 6.71 -2.23
C GLY A 117 2.13 6.06 -2.88
N THR A 118 1.97 5.43 -4.03
CA THR A 118 3.07 4.90 -4.83
C THR A 118 2.71 4.94 -6.30
N THR A 119 3.70 5.11 -7.16
CA THR A 119 3.51 5.03 -8.61
C THR A 119 3.92 3.63 -9.08
N ALA A 120 3.22 3.09 -10.08
CA ALA A 120 3.58 1.82 -10.74
C ALA A 120 5.05 1.78 -11.18
N LEU A 121 5.60 2.93 -11.57
CA LEU A 121 7.02 3.11 -11.90
C LEU A 121 7.96 2.88 -10.70
N LEU A 122 7.59 3.34 -9.52
CA LEU A 122 8.36 3.13 -8.29
C LEU A 122 8.27 1.68 -7.80
N LEU A 123 7.13 1.04 -7.97
CA LEU A 123 6.97 -0.38 -7.66
C LEU A 123 7.82 -1.26 -8.59
N LYS A 124 7.85 -0.96 -9.89
CA LYS A 124 8.68 -1.66 -10.88
C LYS A 124 10.18 -1.41 -10.70
N SER A 125 10.57 -0.33 -10.04
CA SER A 125 11.97 0.04 -9.80
C SER A 125 12.69 -0.78 -8.72
N LYS A 126 12.11 -1.86 -8.19
CA LYS A 126 12.88 -2.86 -7.40
C LYS A 126 14.13 -3.35 -8.13
N LYS A 127 14.13 -3.37 -9.47
CA LYS A 127 15.34 -3.58 -10.28
C LYS A 127 16.33 -2.41 -10.16
N THR A 128 15.85 -1.18 -9.97
CA THR A 128 16.66 0.04 -9.92
C THR A 128 17.43 0.17 -8.61
N VAL A 129 16.89 -0.29 -7.48
CA VAL A 129 17.63 -0.31 -6.19
C VAL A 129 18.80 -1.29 -6.26
N LYS A 130 18.66 -2.41 -6.97
CA LYS A 130 19.79 -3.31 -7.26
C LYS A 130 20.82 -2.67 -8.19
N CYS A 131 20.40 -1.81 -9.11
CA CYS A 131 21.29 -1.07 -10.00
C CYS A 131 21.97 0.11 -9.30
N LEU A 132 21.32 0.79 -8.35
CA LEU A 132 21.92 1.88 -7.56
C LEU A 132 22.97 1.37 -6.54
N LYS A 133 22.85 0.15 -6.06
CA LYS A 133 23.90 -0.47 -5.20
C LYS A 133 25.18 -0.82 -5.96
N ARG A 134 25.15 -0.97 -7.28
CA ARG A 134 26.34 -1.26 -8.09
C ARG A 134 27.29 -0.05 -8.27
N PRO A 135 26.82 1.15 -8.63
CA PRO A 135 27.71 2.31 -8.74
C PRO A 135 28.25 2.78 -7.39
N TRP A 136 27.47 2.63 -6.29
CA TRP A 136 27.96 2.97 -4.95
C TRP A 136 29.15 2.12 -4.49
N LYS A 137 29.12 0.80 -4.75
CA LYS A 137 30.26 -0.07 -4.45
C LYS A 137 31.49 0.25 -5.31
N ARG A 138 31.31 0.73 -6.56
CA ARG A 138 32.43 1.13 -7.41
C ARG A 138 33.06 2.45 -6.96
N SER A 139 32.24 3.42 -6.56
CA SER A 139 32.78 4.71 -6.09
C SER A 139 33.44 4.61 -4.72
N ALA A 140 32.93 3.76 -3.81
CA ALA A 140 33.56 3.52 -2.51
C ALA A 140 34.92 2.81 -2.62
N SER A 141 35.07 1.85 -3.55
CA SER A 141 36.35 1.20 -3.79
C SER A 141 37.38 2.09 -4.50
N GLN A 142 36.94 3.04 -5.33
CA GLN A 142 37.83 4.02 -5.94
C GLN A 142 38.28 5.12 -4.95
N LEU A 143 37.43 5.51 -4.00
CA LEU A 143 37.79 6.46 -2.94
C LEU A 143 38.82 5.87 -1.96
N LEU A 144 38.75 4.57 -1.68
CA LEU A 144 39.71 3.86 -0.83
C LEU A 144 41.09 3.70 -1.49
N LEU A 145 41.18 3.69 -2.81
CA LEU A 145 42.45 3.62 -3.55
C LEU A 145 43.14 4.98 -3.73
N LEU A 146 42.45 6.08 -3.44
CA LEU A 146 42.99 7.44 -3.52
C LEU A 146 43.52 7.95 -2.16
N THR A 147 43.40 7.17 -1.08
CA THR A 147 43.86 7.50 0.27
C THR A 147 45.04 6.65 0.75
N LEU A 148 45.67 5.87 -0.12
CA LEU A 148 46.97 5.21 0.07
C LEU A 148 47.98 5.80 -0.88
#